data_24dbb418423b8285e2cdbe10dd0cc662
#
_entry.id   24dbb418423b8285e2cdbe10dd0cc662
#
_cell.length_a   1.000
_cell.length_b   1.000
_cell.length_c   1.000
_cell.angle_alpha   90.00
_cell.angle_beta   90.00
_cell.angle_gamma   90.00
#
_symmetry.space_group_name_H-M   'P 1'
#
loop_
_entity.id
_entity.type
_entity.pdbx_description
1 polymer ?
#
loop_
_entity_poly.entity_id
_entity_poly.type
_entity_poly.pdbx_seq_one_letter_code
_entity_poly.pdbx_strand_id
1 'polypeptide(L)'
;MAIIDFVKYDGAPDIFAWKYPNQELSTWTQLVVNESQEAILYKSGKALDLFGPGRHVLDTANIPLLTGLIGLPFGGKSPFTAEVWFINKIVSMDIKWGTPSPIQLQDPKYKVFLPVRSYGQFAIKIEDSRQFLTSLVGTLPYFDKEQVTNYFKGIYLTKVKDAISSFILKEGISVLEINASLEELSDYIYQKMIPEMAKYGISIVNFNINDISIPEDDSAVKKLKDALARRAEMDILGYNYQQERSFDTLEGAAKNEGGSGGMMGAGIGLGMGVGIGGPMGQQVGGLTSQIDTSTKMKECPKCHQKIEETAKFCPMCGADTRMSDTKECPHCHANIPVSAKFCPECGQPIRKVCPKCGVEVGANVKFCPECGEKL
;
A
#
# COMPACT_ATOMS: atom_id res chain seq x y z
N MET A 1 -57.41 23.58 27.86
CA MET A 1 -56.05 23.85 27.40
C MET A 1 -55.76 22.87 26.29
N ALA A 2 -55.46 23.34 25.09
CA ALA A 2 -54.97 22.44 24.04
C ALA A 2 -53.55 22.02 24.40
N ILE A 3 -53.36 20.75 24.70
CA ILE A 3 -52.01 20.20 24.91
C ILE A 3 -51.36 20.16 23.52
N ILE A 4 -50.36 20.98 23.32
CA ILE A 4 -49.57 20.97 22.09
C ILE A 4 -48.54 19.85 22.25
N ASP A 5 -48.67 18.80 21.45
CA ASP A 5 -47.70 17.71 21.44
C ASP A 5 -46.44 18.12 20.67
N PHE A 6 -45.29 17.87 21.27
CA PHE A 6 -44.01 18.10 20.64
C PHE A 6 -43.39 16.76 20.23
N VAL A 7 -43.06 16.66 18.96
CA VAL A 7 -42.33 15.52 18.39
C VAL A 7 -40.93 15.97 18.07
N LYS A 8 -39.93 15.43 18.76
CA LYS A 8 -38.51 15.72 18.56
C LYS A 8 -37.67 14.51 18.91
N TYR A 9 -36.47 14.48 18.41
CA TYR A 9 -35.46 13.50 18.76
C TYR A 9 -34.25 14.19 19.41
N ASP A 10 -33.99 13.81 20.66
CA ASP A 10 -32.83 14.25 21.45
C ASP A 10 -32.04 13.04 21.94
N GLY A 11 -31.97 11.97 21.13
CA GLY A 11 -31.30 10.71 21.49
C GLY A 11 -29.79 10.67 21.16
N ALA A 12 -29.24 9.47 21.24
CA ALA A 12 -27.80 9.24 21.02
C ALA A 12 -27.37 9.56 19.57
N PRO A 13 -26.16 10.11 19.38
CA PRO A 13 -25.68 10.52 18.06
C PRO A 13 -25.31 9.35 17.12
N ASP A 14 -25.19 8.14 17.65
CA ASP A 14 -24.90 6.91 16.94
C ASP A 14 -26.12 6.24 16.29
N ILE A 15 -27.33 6.79 16.53
CA ILE A 15 -28.56 6.36 15.87
C ILE A 15 -28.74 7.15 14.59
N PHE A 16 -28.79 6.45 13.46
CA PHE A 16 -28.98 7.04 12.13
C PHE A 16 -30.44 7.29 11.78
N ALA A 17 -31.32 6.36 12.17
CA ALA A 17 -32.77 6.52 12.01
C ALA A 17 -33.50 6.10 13.27
N TRP A 18 -34.50 6.87 13.65
CA TRP A 18 -35.32 6.58 14.81
C TRP A 18 -36.78 6.89 14.53
N LYS A 19 -37.64 5.93 14.84
CA LYS A 19 -39.08 6.04 14.72
C LYS A 19 -39.67 6.63 16.01
N TYR A 20 -40.41 7.70 15.88
CA TYR A 20 -41.17 8.23 17.01
C TYR A 20 -42.20 7.19 17.50
N PRO A 21 -42.24 6.88 18.79
CA PRO A 21 -43.07 5.75 19.29
C PRO A 21 -44.56 5.96 19.20
N ASN A 22 -45.03 7.22 19.26
CA ASN A 22 -46.46 7.50 19.13
C ASN A 22 -46.84 7.76 17.68
N GLN A 23 -47.79 6.99 17.16
CA GLN A 23 -48.31 7.12 15.79
C GLN A 23 -49.59 7.95 15.71
N GLU A 24 -50.24 8.19 16.84
CA GLU A 24 -51.46 9.04 16.91
C GLU A 24 -51.03 10.49 17.07
N LEU A 25 -51.07 11.23 15.99
CA LEU A 25 -50.67 12.64 15.95
C LEU A 25 -51.92 13.51 15.90
N SER A 26 -51.91 14.62 16.64
CA SER A 26 -52.98 15.62 16.56
C SER A 26 -52.64 16.64 15.46
N THR A 27 -53.68 17.19 14.85
CA THR A 27 -53.55 18.43 14.06
C THR A 27 -53.06 19.52 14.99
N TRP A 28 -51.96 20.13 14.74
CA TRP A 28 -51.20 21.08 15.57
C TRP A 28 -50.00 20.47 16.35
N THR A 29 -49.75 19.17 16.22
CA THR A 29 -48.48 18.60 16.70
C THR A 29 -47.32 19.37 16.10
N GLN A 30 -46.39 19.80 16.96
CA GLN A 30 -45.19 20.52 16.53
C GLN A 30 -44.03 19.56 16.37
N LEU A 31 -43.61 19.40 15.14
CA LEU A 31 -42.41 18.64 14.78
C LEU A 31 -41.19 19.57 14.85
N VAL A 32 -40.26 19.27 15.71
CA VAL A 32 -39.01 20.01 15.84
C VAL A 32 -37.86 19.17 15.31
N VAL A 33 -37.23 19.66 14.26
CA VAL A 33 -36.09 19.00 13.58
C VAL A 33 -34.83 19.83 13.82
N ASN A 34 -33.79 19.21 14.37
CA ASN A 34 -32.53 19.88 14.63
C ASN A 34 -31.76 20.12 13.31
N GLU A 35 -30.78 21.05 13.32
CA GLU A 35 -29.95 21.40 12.15
C GLU A 35 -29.22 20.20 11.51
N SER A 36 -28.88 19.20 12.31
CA SER A 36 -28.21 17.99 11.87
C SER A 36 -29.18 16.84 11.55
N GLN A 37 -30.46 17.11 11.41
CA GLN A 37 -31.50 16.08 11.24
C GLN A 37 -32.42 16.40 10.07
N GLU A 38 -33.07 15.35 9.60
CA GLU A 38 -34.28 15.45 8.76
C GLU A 38 -35.34 14.55 9.36
N ALA A 39 -36.59 14.89 9.14
CA ALA A 39 -37.72 14.05 9.54
C ALA A 39 -38.58 13.67 8.33
N ILE A 40 -39.05 12.42 8.31
CA ILE A 40 -39.91 11.90 7.24
C ILE A 40 -41.22 11.43 7.87
N LEU A 41 -42.31 11.88 7.29
CA LEU A 41 -43.65 11.42 7.65
C LEU A 41 -44.03 10.19 6.82
N TYR A 42 -44.43 9.13 7.50
CA TYR A 42 -44.93 7.91 6.86
C TYR A 42 -46.43 7.72 7.17
N LYS A 43 -47.17 7.38 6.15
CA LYS A 43 -48.56 6.98 6.31
C LYS A 43 -48.91 5.82 5.39
N SER A 44 -49.59 4.82 5.93
CA SER A 44 -50.02 3.65 5.15
C SER A 44 -48.89 3.00 4.36
N GLY A 45 -47.66 2.92 4.95
CA GLY A 45 -46.50 2.31 4.33
C GLY A 45 -45.81 3.16 3.24
N LYS A 46 -46.24 4.42 3.07
CA LYS A 46 -45.61 5.34 2.08
C LYS A 46 -44.89 6.48 2.77
N ALA A 47 -43.68 6.76 2.36
CA ALA A 47 -42.95 7.97 2.72
C ALA A 47 -43.61 9.16 2.03
N LEU A 48 -44.12 10.10 2.82
CA LEU A 48 -44.79 11.29 2.34
C LEU A 48 -43.83 12.48 2.30
N ASP A 49 -43.94 13.38 3.26
CA ASP A 49 -43.23 14.64 3.28
C ASP A 49 -41.91 14.52 4.04
N LEU A 50 -40.87 15.22 3.54
CA LEU A 50 -39.58 15.38 4.15
C LEU A 50 -39.48 16.76 4.77
N PHE A 51 -39.11 16.84 6.03
CA PHE A 51 -38.95 18.07 6.80
C PHE A 51 -37.47 18.30 7.09
N GLY A 52 -36.96 19.44 6.67
CA GLY A 52 -35.63 19.92 7.05
C GLY A 52 -35.60 20.52 8.45
N PRO A 53 -34.46 21.11 8.85
CA PRO A 53 -34.31 21.75 10.15
C PRO A 53 -35.36 22.83 10.41
N GLY A 54 -35.78 22.94 11.66
CA GLY A 54 -36.74 23.94 12.10
C GLY A 54 -37.96 23.38 12.83
N ARG A 55 -38.94 24.26 13.04
CA ARG A 55 -40.21 23.93 13.67
C ARG A 55 -41.32 23.85 12.60
N HIS A 56 -41.97 22.73 12.50
CA HIS A 56 -43.03 22.46 11.55
C HIS A 56 -44.29 22.11 12.29
N VAL A 57 -45.41 22.71 11.91
CA VAL A 57 -46.71 22.34 12.45
C VAL A 57 -47.31 21.29 11.54
N LEU A 58 -47.61 20.12 12.10
CA LEU A 58 -48.22 19.02 11.36
C LEU A 58 -49.75 19.33 11.23
N ASP A 59 -50.09 20.13 10.24
CA ASP A 59 -51.47 20.44 9.87
C ASP A 59 -51.76 19.80 8.51
N THR A 60 -52.89 19.15 8.40
CA THR A 60 -53.36 18.53 7.14
C THR A 60 -53.41 19.52 5.97
N ALA A 61 -53.60 20.81 6.24
CA ALA A 61 -53.57 21.85 5.21
C ALA A 61 -52.14 22.19 4.70
N ASN A 62 -51.14 21.96 5.53
CA ASN A 62 -49.73 22.36 5.23
C ASN A 62 -48.82 21.20 4.76
N ILE A 63 -49.37 20.00 4.66
CA ILE A 63 -48.65 18.82 4.22
C ILE A 63 -49.23 18.32 2.90
N PRO A 64 -48.66 18.70 1.74
CA PRO A 64 -49.26 18.48 0.43
C PRO A 64 -49.56 17.01 0.09
N LEU A 65 -48.69 16.10 0.48
CA LEU A 65 -48.90 14.66 0.22
C LEU A 65 -49.89 14.02 1.19
N LEU A 66 -50.04 14.58 2.41
CA LEU A 66 -51.01 14.10 3.38
C LEU A 66 -52.44 14.53 3.02
N THR A 67 -52.63 15.73 2.45
CA THR A 67 -53.94 16.27 2.01
C THR A 67 -54.59 15.36 0.99
N GLY A 68 -53.83 14.76 0.08
CA GLY A 68 -54.36 13.82 -0.93
C GLY A 68 -54.86 12.48 -0.37
N LEU A 69 -54.46 12.12 0.87
CA LEU A 69 -54.78 10.84 1.49
C LEU A 69 -55.87 10.93 2.59
N ILE A 70 -56.13 12.10 3.09
CA ILE A 70 -57.18 12.36 4.11
C ILE A 70 -58.38 12.99 3.40
N GLY A 71 -59.37 12.16 3.05
CA GLY A 71 -60.66 12.66 2.58
C GLY A 71 -61.32 13.56 3.63
N LEU A 72 -61.79 14.72 3.22
CA LEU A 72 -62.39 15.78 4.03
C LEU A 72 -63.79 15.44 4.53
N PRO A 73 -64.03 14.84 5.71
CA PRO A 73 -65.29 15.03 6.37
C PRO A 73 -65.24 15.56 7.81
N PHE A 74 -64.11 15.85 8.40
CA PHE A 74 -64.00 16.08 9.86
C PHE A 74 -63.54 17.49 10.26
N GLY A 75 -63.98 18.53 9.67
CA GLY A 75 -63.89 19.88 10.27
C GLY A 75 -62.52 20.31 10.86
N GLY A 76 -61.43 19.79 10.41
CA GLY A 76 -60.08 20.29 10.74
C GLY A 76 -59.47 19.87 12.09
N LYS A 77 -60.05 18.95 12.84
CA LYS A 77 -59.54 18.56 14.19
C LYS A 77 -59.46 17.04 14.40
N SER A 78 -59.20 16.26 13.40
CA SER A 78 -59.15 14.81 13.58
C SER A 78 -57.72 14.35 13.91
N PRO A 79 -57.53 13.49 14.93
CA PRO A 79 -56.30 12.77 15.10
C PRO A 79 -56.03 11.93 13.84
N PHE A 80 -54.82 11.92 13.36
CA PHE A 80 -54.42 11.09 12.22
C PHE A 80 -53.30 10.17 12.62
N THR A 81 -53.30 8.98 12.09
CA THR A 81 -52.25 8.01 12.34
C THR A 81 -51.14 8.17 11.27
N ALA A 82 -49.96 8.51 11.71
CA ALA A 82 -48.77 8.58 10.87
C ALA A 82 -47.52 8.27 11.70
N GLU A 83 -46.51 7.79 11.04
CA GLU A 83 -45.23 7.53 11.66
C GLU A 83 -44.29 8.69 11.34
N VAL A 84 -43.54 9.17 12.34
CA VAL A 84 -42.49 10.16 12.16
C VAL A 84 -41.18 9.48 12.35
N TRP A 85 -40.31 9.59 11.34
CA TRP A 85 -38.95 9.10 11.37
C TRP A 85 -37.98 10.26 11.39
N PHE A 86 -37.05 10.24 12.33
CA PHE A 86 -35.94 11.17 12.37
C PHE A 86 -34.69 10.50 11.79
N ILE A 87 -34.00 11.20 10.89
CA ILE A 87 -32.76 10.76 10.26
C ILE A 87 -31.66 11.71 10.69
N ASN A 88 -30.61 11.13 11.25
CA ASN A 88 -29.40 11.85 11.65
C ASN A 88 -28.48 12.06 10.46
N LYS A 89 -28.15 13.32 10.18
CA LYS A 89 -27.28 13.73 9.06
C LYS A 89 -25.84 13.97 9.50
N ILE A 90 -25.52 13.75 10.79
CA ILE A 90 -24.17 13.90 11.31
C ILE A 90 -23.25 12.85 10.67
N VAL A 91 -22.02 13.24 10.39
CA VAL A 91 -20.99 12.31 9.92
C VAL A 91 -20.59 11.37 11.07
N SER A 92 -20.74 10.07 10.88
CA SER A 92 -20.24 9.05 11.81
C SER A 92 -18.82 8.64 11.38
N MET A 93 -17.83 8.99 12.19
CA MET A 93 -16.41 8.98 11.80
C MET A 93 -15.62 7.72 12.20
N ASP A 94 -16.24 6.77 12.91
CA ASP A 94 -15.47 5.68 13.53
C ASP A 94 -16.09 4.29 13.33
N ILE A 95 -16.62 4.04 12.13
CA ILE A 95 -17.11 2.70 11.78
C ILE A 95 -15.91 1.81 11.49
N LYS A 96 -15.59 0.95 12.44
CA LYS A 96 -14.45 0.05 12.36
C LYS A 96 -14.75 -1.16 11.48
N TRP A 97 -13.76 -1.57 10.71
CA TRP A 97 -13.83 -2.78 9.90
C TRP A 97 -12.54 -3.59 10.01
N GLY A 98 -12.60 -4.87 9.73
CA GLY A 98 -11.44 -5.74 9.69
C GLY A 98 -11.75 -7.07 9.01
N THR A 99 -10.74 -7.72 8.47
CA THR A 99 -10.87 -9.04 7.85
C THR A 99 -10.99 -10.11 8.93
N PRO A 100 -12.10 -10.86 9.01
CA PRO A 100 -12.29 -11.88 10.03
C PRO A 100 -11.35 -13.07 9.88
N SER A 101 -10.94 -13.35 8.63
CA SER A 101 -9.96 -14.37 8.27
C SER A 101 -8.90 -13.78 7.34
N PRO A 102 -7.66 -14.30 7.37
CA PRO A 102 -6.62 -13.85 6.44
C PRO A 102 -7.03 -14.07 4.98
N ILE A 103 -6.64 -13.13 4.15
CA ILE A 103 -6.77 -13.20 2.69
C ILE A 103 -5.51 -13.89 2.18
N GLN A 104 -5.65 -14.99 1.45
CA GLN A 104 -4.51 -15.67 0.84
C GLN A 104 -4.14 -14.96 -0.46
N LEU A 105 -2.98 -14.31 -0.50
CA LEU A 105 -2.48 -13.57 -1.67
C LEU A 105 -1.15 -14.14 -2.12
N GLN A 106 -0.97 -14.29 -3.42
CA GLN A 106 0.34 -14.60 -3.97
C GLN A 106 1.15 -13.31 -4.07
N ASP A 107 2.26 -13.24 -3.35
CA ASP A 107 3.19 -12.12 -3.43
C ASP A 107 3.78 -12.02 -4.84
N PRO A 108 3.69 -10.87 -5.52
CA PRO A 108 4.21 -10.70 -6.88
C PRO A 108 5.73 -10.85 -6.99
N LYS A 109 6.46 -10.45 -5.95
CA LYS A 109 7.93 -10.43 -5.91
C LYS A 109 8.50 -11.80 -5.57
N TYR A 110 7.94 -12.47 -4.55
CA TYR A 110 8.46 -13.72 -4.02
C TYR A 110 7.72 -14.96 -4.53
N LYS A 111 6.58 -14.81 -5.21
CA LYS A 111 5.74 -15.89 -5.73
C LYS A 111 5.26 -16.90 -4.68
N VAL A 112 5.20 -16.47 -3.42
CA VAL A 112 4.74 -17.27 -2.27
C VAL A 112 3.35 -16.80 -1.88
N PHE A 113 2.48 -17.72 -1.46
CA PHE A 113 1.18 -17.36 -0.88
C PHE A 113 1.36 -16.90 0.56
N LEU A 114 0.90 -15.69 0.85
CA LEU A 114 0.98 -15.08 2.17
C LEU A 114 -0.43 -14.78 2.69
N PRO A 115 -0.72 -15.11 3.96
CA PRO A 115 -1.96 -14.73 4.62
C PRO A 115 -1.90 -13.27 5.03
N VAL A 116 -2.85 -12.45 4.56
CA VAL A 116 -2.91 -11.01 4.82
C VAL A 116 -4.13 -10.68 5.64
N ARG A 117 -3.95 -9.93 6.72
CA ARG A 117 -5.03 -9.32 7.50
C ARG A 117 -4.97 -7.81 7.31
N SER A 118 -6.15 -7.21 7.28
CA SER A 118 -6.27 -5.76 7.18
C SER A 118 -7.41 -5.28 8.06
N TYR A 119 -7.25 -4.11 8.65
CA TYR A 119 -8.28 -3.42 9.40
C TYR A 119 -8.18 -1.91 9.21
N GLY A 120 -9.26 -1.25 9.53
CA GLY A 120 -9.32 0.20 9.39
C GLY A 120 -10.64 0.76 9.88
N GLN A 121 -10.96 1.94 9.40
CA GLN A 121 -12.18 2.64 9.72
C GLN A 121 -12.67 3.46 8.53
N PHE A 122 -13.97 3.70 8.51
CA PHE A 122 -14.57 4.59 7.52
C PHE A 122 -15.63 5.49 8.18
N ALA A 123 -15.92 6.58 7.52
CA ALA A 123 -16.94 7.52 7.94
C ALA A 123 -18.05 7.59 6.89
N ILE A 124 -19.27 7.68 7.39
CA ILE A 124 -20.45 7.81 6.55
C ILE A 124 -21.32 9.00 6.97
N LYS A 125 -22.12 9.44 6.03
CA LYS A 125 -23.19 10.43 6.21
C LYS A 125 -24.42 9.97 5.43
N ILE A 126 -25.60 10.16 5.99
CA ILE A 126 -26.83 9.92 5.25
C ILE A 126 -27.04 11.08 4.29
N GLU A 127 -27.02 10.81 2.99
CA GLU A 127 -27.23 11.83 1.95
C GLU A 127 -28.70 11.91 1.54
N ASP A 128 -29.29 10.78 1.17
CA ASP A 128 -30.71 10.67 0.85
C ASP A 128 -31.44 9.92 1.95
N SER A 129 -32.13 10.69 2.81
CA SER A 129 -32.89 10.16 3.96
C SER A 129 -34.04 9.25 3.55
N ARG A 130 -34.70 9.54 2.43
CA ARG A 130 -35.82 8.73 1.93
C ARG A 130 -35.33 7.39 1.42
N GLN A 131 -34.28 7.40 0.58
CA GLN A 131 -33.70 6.19 0.05
C GLN A 131 -33.11 5.31 1.16
N PHE A 132 -32.41 5.92 2.12
CA PHE A 132 -31.88 5.24 3.29
C PHE A 132 -32.98 4.51 4.07
N LEU A 133 -34.04 5.23 4.41
CA LEU A 133 -35.14 4.69 5.21
C LEU A 133 -35.89 3.56 4.49
N THR A 134 -36.19 3.74 3.20
CA THR A 134 -36.92 2.74 2.41
C THR A 134 -36.13 1.51 2.06
N SER A 135 -34.78 1.65 1.90
CA SER A 135 -33.92 0.56 1.46
C SER A 135 -33.34 -0.26 2.60
N LEU A 136 -33.14 0.33 3.78
CA LEU A 136 -32.42 -0.31 4.89
C LEU A 136 -33.25 -0.47 6.15
N VAL A 137 -33.93 0.58 6.58
CA VAL A 137 -34.56 0.60 7.90
C VAL A 137 -35.84 -0.25 7.92
N GLY A 138 -36.67 -0.13 6.89
CA GLY A 138 -37.87 -0.95 6.75
C GLY A 138 -38.82 -0.78 7.94
N THR A 139 -39.01 -1.86 8.70
CA THR A 139 -39.93 -1.91 9.87
C THR A 139 -39.22 -1.81 11.22
N LEU A 140 -37.89 -1.67 11.25
CA LEU A 140 -37.12 -1.54 12.50
C LEU A 140 -37.52 -0.26 13.24
N PRO A 141 -37.59 -0.25 14.57
CA PRO A 141 -37.93 0.95 15.32
C PRO A 141 -36.79 1.99 15.35
N TYR A 142 -35.59 1.57 15.15
CA TYR A 142 -34.41 2.41 15.00
C TYR A 142 -33.37 1.69 14.15
N PHE A 143 -32.41 2.45 13.68
CA PHE A 143 -31.27 1.95 12.91
C PHE A 143 -29.99 2.66 13.35
N ASP A 144 -29.11 1.92 13.99
CA ASP A 144 -27.90 2.44 14.61
C ASP A 144 -26.62 2.06 13.86
N LYS A 145 -25.48 2.49 14.37
CA LYS A 145 -24.16 2.25 13.85
C LYS A 145 -23.80 0.76 13.80
N GLU A 146 -24.22 -0.02 14.78
CA GLU A 146 -23.95 -1.45 14.81
C GLU A 146 -24.72 -2.18 13.71
N GLN A 147 -25.97 -1.82 13.50
CA GLN A 147 -26.81 -2.38 12.43
C GLN A 147 -26.27 -2.01 11.05
N VAL A 148 -25.81 -0.76 10.85
CA VAL A 148 -25.10 -0.35 9.62
C VAL A 148 -23.87 -1.22 9.39
N THR A 149 -23.03 -1.35 10.40
CA THR A 149 -21.80 -2.13 10.32
C THR A 149 -22.09 -3.59 9.94
N ASN A 150 -23.06 -4.20 10.58
CA ASN A 150 -23.42 -5.59 10.34
C ASN A 150 -24.06 -5.80 8.95
N TYR A 151 -24.93 -4.88 8.52
CA TYR A 151 -25.59 -4.94 7.23
C TYR A 151 -24.58 -4.86 6.07
N PHE A 152 -23.64 -3.92 6.15
CA PHE A 152 -22.68 -3.70 5.08
C PHE A 152 -21.44 -4.59 5.17
N LYS A 153 -21.30 -5.39 6.24
CA LYS A 153 -20.10 -6.23 6.47
C LYS A 153 -19.73 -7.09 5.28
N GLY A 154 -20.69 -7.76 4.68
CA GLY A 154 -20.44 -8.59 3.49
C GLY A 154 -19.97 -7.78 2.28
N ILE A 155 -20.59 -6.63 2.07
CA ILE A 155 -20.30 -5.74 0.93
C ILE A 155 -18.88 -5.19 1.06
N TYR A 156 -18.55 -4.52 2.17
CA TYR A 156 -17.24 -3.91 2.32
C TYR A 156 -16.12 -4.95 2.38
N LEU A 157 -16.31 -6.09 3.05
CA LEU A 157 -15.30 -7.14 3.10
C LEU A 157 -14.98 -7.71 1.71
N THR A 158 -16.01 -7.91 0.87
CA THR A 158 -15.79 -8.38 -0.50
C THR A 158 -15.02 -7.34 -1.32
N LYS A 159 -15.43 -6.06 -1.23
CA LYS A 159 -14.76 -4.98 -1.98
C LYS A 159 -13.33 -4.75 -1.49
N VAL A 160 -13.10 -4.80 -0.18
CA VAL A 160 -11.75 -4.67 0.40
C VAL A 160 -10.85 -5.81 -0.05
N LYS A 161 -11.31 -7.05 0.02
CA LYS A 161 -10.53 -8.22 -0.43
C LYS A 161 -10.18 -8.12 -1.91
N ASP A 162 -11.16 -7.81 -2.76
CA ASP A 162 -10.96 -7.61 -4.19
C ASP A 162 -9.97 -6.47 -4.48
N ALA A 163 -10.14 -5.34 -3.78
CA ALA A 163 -9.28 -4.18 -3.98
C ALA A 163 -7.84 -4.43 -3.55
N ILE A 164 -7.60 -5.02 -2.38
CA ILE A 164 -6.26 -5.35 -1.91
C ILE A 164 -5.59 -6.31 -2.90
N SER A 165 -6.28 -7.37 -3.30
CA SER A 165 -5.75 -8.35 -4.26
C SER A 165 -5.42 -7.72 -5.61
N SER A 166 -6.35 -6.94 -6.15
CA SER A 166 -6.20 -6.27 -7.44
C SER A 166 -5.09 -5.22 -7.43
N PHE A 167 -4.97 -4.45 -6.34
CA PHE A 167 -3.96 -3.42 -6.20
C PHE A 167 -2.55 -4.02 -6.15
N ILE A 168 -2.34 -5.03 -5.30
CA ILE A 168 -1.06 -5.73 -5.16
C ILE A 168 -0.61 -6.35 -6.49
N LEU A 169 -1.53 -6.99 -7.21
CA LEU A 169 -1.23 -7.62 -8.50
C LEU A 169 -0.95 -6.58 -9.60
N LYS A 170 -1.72 -5.50 -9.64
CA LYS A 170 -1.61 -4.47 -10.66
C LYS A 170 -0.34 -3.64 -10.51
N GLU A 171 -0.05 -3.20 -9.30
CA GLU A 171 1.14 -2.39 -9.01
C GLU A 171 2.41 -3.23 -8.86
N GLY A 172 2.29 -4.56 -8.73
CA GLY A 172 3.42 -5.47 -8.56
C GLY A 172 4.16 -5.31 -7.23
N ILE A 173 3.52 -4.69 -6.24
CA ILE A 173 4.10 -4.39 -4.93
C ILE A 173 4.09 -5.66 -4.07
N SER A 174 5.20 -5.92 -3.36
CA SER A 174 5.26 -7.01 -2.39
C SER A 174 4.31 -6.75 -1.22
N VAL A 175 3.65 -7.81 -0.74
CA VAL A 175 2.82 -7.75 0.47
C VAL A 175 3.61 -7.26 1.69
N LEU A 176 4.92 -7.51 1.72
CA LEU A 176 5.82 -7.03 2.80
C LEU A 176 6.07 -5.51 2.73
N GLU A 177 5.85 -4.88 1.59
CA GLU A 177 6.11 -3.47 1.33
C GLU A 177 4.81 -2.65 1.24
N ILE A 178 3.64 -3.29 1.32
CA ILE A 178 2.32 -2.68 1.07
C ILE A 178 1.98 -1.52 2.02
N ASN A 179 2.51 -1.53 3.24
CA ASN A 179 2.27 -0.47 4.22
C ASN A 179 2.82 0.90 3.78
N ALA A 180 3.71 0.94 2.79
CA ALA A 180 4.17 2.19 2.19
C ALA A 180 3.12 2.83 1.26
N SER A 181 2.09 2.07 0.83
CA SER A 181 1.06 2.52 -0.12
C SER A 181 -0.36 2.48 0.48
N LEU A 182 -0.49 2.59 1.81
CA LEU A 182 -1.79 2.50 2.49
C LEU A 182 -2.75 3.62 2.07
N GLU A 183 -2.25 4.82 1.83
CA GLU A 183 -3.08 5.96 1.41
C GLU A 183 -3.65 5.71 0.01
N GLU A 184 -2.82 5.33 -0.95
CA GLU A 184 -3.24 5.03 -2.32
C GLU A 184 -4.25 3.88 -2.38
N LEU A 185 -4.02 2.84 -1.58
CA LEU A 185 -4.92 1.70 -1.47
C LEU A 185 -6.25 2.10 -0.79
N SER A 186 -6.19 2.97 0.22
CA SER A 186 -7.38 3.52 0.89
C SER A 186 -8.26 4.29 -0.11
N ASP A 187 -7.64 5.16 -0.91
CA ASP A 187 -8.32 5.91 -1.95
C ASP A 187 -8.91 4.99 -3.04
N TYR A 188 -8.17 3.96 -3.41
CA TYR A 188 -8.66 2.98 -4.39
C TYR A 188 -9.91 2.24 -3.89
N ILE A 189 -9.94 1.84 -2.61
CA ILE A 189 -11.11 1.21 -2.00
C ILE A 189 -12.26 2.23 -1.86
N TYR A 190 -11.96 3.45 -1.42
CA TYR A 190 -12.94 4.53 -1.30
C TYR A 190 -13.71 4.73 -2.59
N GLN A 191 -13.03 4.84 -3.72
CA GLN A 191 -13.66 5.00 -5.03
C GLN A 191 -14.57 3.81 -5.41
N LYS A 192 -14.18 2.59 -5.03
CA LYS A 192 -15.00 1.39 -5.27
C LYS A 192 -16.21 1.29 -4.36
N MET A 193 -16.16 1.90 -3.17
CA MET A 193 -17.24 1.85 -2.18
C MET A 193 -18.33 2.90 -2.42
N ILE A 194 -17.99 4.06 -2.98
CA ILE A 194 -18.94 5.15 -3.24
C ILE A 194 -20.20 4.66 -3.97
N PRO A 195 -20.12 4.00 -5.14
CA PRO A 195 -21.30 3.59 -5.88
C PRO A 195 -22.13 2.53 -5.15
N GLU A 196 -21.54 1.73 -4.30
CA GLU A 196 -22.24 0.70 -3.54
C GLU A 196 -23.08 1.31 -2.42
N MET A 197 -22.52 2.27 -1.69
CA MET A 197 -23.21 2.93 -0.58
C MET A 197 -24.28 3.93 -1.06
N ALA A 198 -24.03 4.59 -2.18
CA ALA A 198 -24.98 5.50 -2.79
C ALA A 198 -26.32 4.83 -3.14
N LYS A 199 -26.35 3.53 -3.43
CA LYS A 199 -27.57 2.75 -3.66
C LYS A 199 -28.54 2.75 -2.46
N TYR A 200 -28.03 3.08 -1.29
CA TYR A 200 -28.76 3.09 -0.04
C TYR A 200 -28.94 4.50 0.55
N GLY A 201 -28.64 5.52 -0.23
CA GLY A 201 -28.71 6.91 0.24
C GLY A 201 -27.60 7.29 1.22
N ILE A 202 -26.51 6.52 1.26
CA ILE A 202 -25.35 6.75 2.13
C ILE A 202 -24.20 7.30 1.31
N SER A 203 -23.58 8.37 1.80
CA SER A 203 -22.31 8.91 1.31
C SER A 203 -21.18 8.45 2.22
N ILE A 204 -20.12 7.89 1.65
CA ILE A 204 -18.86 7.65 2.36
C ILE A 204 -18.07 8.97 2.36
N VAL A 205 -17.64 9.40 3.53
CA VAL A 205 -16.84 10.61 3.70
C VAL A 205 -15.34 10.31 3.54
N ASN A 206 -14.90 9.21 4.14
CA ASN A 206 -13.56 8.68 3.99
C ASN A 206 -13.56 7.16 4.17
N PHE A 207 -12.51 6.51 3.69
CA PHE A 207 -12.25 5.09 3.94
C PHE A 207 -10.75 4.92 4.17
N ASN A 208 -10.37 4.51 5.37
CA ASN A 208 -8.97 4.40 5.77
C ASN A 208 -8.62 2.95 6.11
N ILE A 209 -7.46 2.53 5.64
CA ILE A 209 -6.78 1.32 6.09
C ILE A 209 -5.77 1.76 7.14
N ASN A 210 -5.89 1.23 8.34
CA ASN A 210 -4.97 1.55 9.42
C ASN A 210 -3.71 0.70 9.36
N ASP A 211 -3.87 -0.58 8.96
CA ASP A 211 -2.75 -1.52 8.89
C ASP A 211 -3.08 -2.69 7.96
N ILE A 212 -2.03 -3.20 7.32
CA ILE A 212 -2.03 -4.48 6.63
C ILE A 212 -0.93 -5.33 7.23
N SER A 213 -1.32 -6.40 7.91
CA SER A 213 -0.40 -7.28 8.64
C SER A 213 -0.42 -8.70 8.09
N ILE A 214 0.71 -9.36 8.26
CA ILE A 214 0.90 -10.75 7.91
C ILE A 214 1.10 -11.51 9.22
N PRO A 215 0.24 -12.52 9.53
CA PRO A 215 0.38 -13.32 10.74
C PRO A 215 1.76 -13.98 10.82
N GLU A 216 2.51 -13.68 11.87
CA GLU A 216 3.88 -14.19 12.03
C GLU A 216 3.94 -15.67 12.36
N ASP A 217 2.85 -16.25 12.84
CA ASP A 217 2.76 -17.68 13.16
C ASP A 217 2.66 -18.59 11.93
N ASP A 218 2.37 -18.04 10.76
CA ASP A 218 2.23 -18.80 9.53
C ASP A 218 3.57 -19.37 9.07
N SER A 219 3.55 -20.64 8.68
CA SER A 219 4.76 -21.39 8.30
C SER A 219 5.43 -20.86 7.02
N ALA A 220 4.64 -20.36 6.06
CA ALA A 220 5.17 -19.79 4.82
C ALA A 220 5.83 -18.45 5.09
N VAL A 221 5.24 -17.65 5.98
CA VAL A 221 5.80 -16.36 6.42
C VAL A 221 7.13 -16.55 7.13
N LYS A 222 7.22 -17.50 8.07
CA LYS A 222 8.47 -17.84 8.77
C LYS A 222 9.56 -18.23 7.79
N LYS A 223 9.26 -19.18 6.89
CA LYS A 223 10.22 -19.63 5.87
C LYS A 223 10.68 -18.51 4.95
N LEU A 224 9.78 -17.60 4.56
CA LEU A 224 10.13 -16.46 3.73
C LEU A 224 11.04 -15.48 4.48
N LYS A 225 10.69 -15.13 5.73
CA LYS A 225 11.53 -14.27 6.58
C LYS A 225 12.92 -14.87 6.79
N ASP A 226 13.02 -16.16 7.08
CA ASP A 226 14.28 -16.86 7.24
C ASP A 226 15.12 -16.85 5.94
N ALA A 227 14.48 -17.08 4.79
CA ALA A 227 15.17 -17.03 3.51
C ALA A 227 15.68 -15.62 3.16
N LEU A 228 14.88 -14.58 3.47
CA LEU A 228 15.29 -13.18 3.28
C LEU A 228 16.42 -12.79 4.23
N ALA A 229 16.36 -13.23 5.50
CA ALA A 229 17.41 -12.98 6.47
C ALA A 229 18.74 -13.62 6.04
N ARG A 230 18.73 -14.89 5.61
CA ARG A 230 19.91 -15.56 5.06
C ARG A 230 20.47 -14.87 3.83
N ARG A 231 19.57 -14.44 2.91
CA ARG A 231 20.01 -13.71 1.72
C ARG A 231 20.68 -12.39 2.09
N ALA A 232 20.11 -11.63 3.02
CA ALA A 232 20.70 -10.38 3.50
C ALA A 232 22.06 -10.64 4.18
N GLU A 233 22.18 -11.71 4.96
CA GLU A 233 23.44 -12.12 5.59
C GLU A 233 24.50 -12.45 4.54
N MET A 234 24.16 -13.26 3.53
CA MET A 234 25.05 -13.58 2.42
C MET A 234 25.50 -12.33 1.63
N ASP A 235 24.56 -11.43 1.34
CA ASP A 235 24.83 -10.18 0.63
C ASP A 235 25.76 -9.25 1.45
N ILE A 236 25.61 -9.23 2.78
CA ILE A 236 26.48 -8.44 3.69
C ILE A 236 27.89 -9.06 3.79
N LEU A 237 27.97 -10.38 3.89
CA LEU A 237 29.22 -11.12 4.04
C LEU A 237 29.96 -11.33 2.71
N GLY A 238 29.30 -11.09 1.57
CA GLY A 238 29.89 -11.14 0.23
C GLY A 238 30.10 -12.53 -0.34
N TYR A 239 29.33 -13.53 0.12
CA TYR A 239 29.34 -14.88 -0.43
C TYR A 239 27.97 -15.32 -0.93
N ASN A 240 27.93 -16.34 -1.80
CA ASN A 240 26.69 -16.86 -2.37
C ASN A 240 26.26 -18.21 -1.73
N TYR A 241 25.03 -18.65 -2.04
CA TYR A 241 24.48 -19.88 -1.49
C TYR A 241 25.31 -21.15 -1.80
N GLN A 242 25.97 -21.21 -2.94
CA GLN A 242 26.84 -22.35 -3.28
C GLN A 242 28.08 -22.38 -2.37
N GLN A 243 28.65 -21.22 -2.09
CA GLN A 243 29.78 -21.06 -1.18
C GLN A 243 29.39 -21.44 0.25
N GLU A 244 28.23 -20.99 0.74
CA GLU A 244 27.71 -21.39 2.04
C GLU A 244 27.56 -22.90 2.17
N ARG A 245 26.94 -23.56 1.16
CA ARG A 245 26.80 -25.02 1.15
C ARG A 245 28.15 -25.74 1.08
N SER A 246 29.11 -25.19 0.40
CA SER A 246 30.48 -25.75 0.36
C SER A 246 31.15 -25.66 1.74
N PHE A 247 30.95 -24.55 2.45
CA PHE A 247 31.48 -24.39 3.82
C PHE A 247 30.78 -25.32 4.81
N ASP A 248 29.44 -25.46 4.75
CA ASP A 248 28.67 -26.42 5.56
C ASP A 248 29.16 -27.85 5.34
N THR A 249 29.45 -28.22 4.09
CA THR A 249 29.92 -29.56 3.74
C THR A 249 31.32 -29.80 4.28
N LEU A 250 32.19 -28.82 4.20
CA LEU A 250 33.55 -28.89 4.75
C LEU A 250 33.54 -28.94 6.29
N GLU A 251 32.69 -28.16 6.92
CA GLU A 251 32.50 -28.18 8.38
C GLU A 251 31.92 -29.51 8.86
N GLY A 252 30.89 -30.06 8.13
CA GLY A 252 30.33 -31.37 8.41
C GLY A 252 31.36 -32.50 8.26
N ALA A 253 32.25 -32.42 7.26
CA ALA A 253 33.35 -33.36 7.06
C ALA A 253 34.41 -33.25 8.17
N ALA A 254 34.69 -32.04 8.63
CA ALA A 254 35.66 -31.79 9.71
C ALA A 254 35.14 -32.24 11.11
N LYS A 255 33.81 -32.20 11.35
CA LYS A 255 33.17 -32.63 12.59
C LYS A 255 32.92 -34.14 12.67
N ASN A 256 33.15 -34.89 11.59
CA ASN A 256 32.85 -36.32 11.56
C ASN A 256 34.03 -37.11 12.15
N GLU A 257 33.92 -37.54 13.41
CA GLU A 257 34.95 -38.27 14.19
C GLU A 257 35.06 -39.76 13.82
N GLY A 258 34.44 -40.20 12.72
CA GLY A 258 34.60 -41.57 12.22
C GLY A 258 36.00 -41.81 11.61
N GLY A 259 36.52 -43.04 11.72
CA GLY A 259 37.90 -43.41 11.40
C GLY A 259 38.44 -43.07 9.97
N SER A 260 37.59 -42.59 9.07
CA SER A 260 37.93 -41.97 7.77
C SER A 260 38.00 -40.43 7.83
N GLY A 261 37.42 -39.79 8.84
CA GLY A 261 37.39 -38.32 9.00
C GLY A 261 38.75 -37.71 9.36
N GLY A 262 39.56 -38.41 10.12
CA GLY A 262 40.88 -37.93 10.48
C GLY A 262 41.85 -37.84 9.30
N MET A 263 41.69 -38.75 8.32
CA MET A 263 42.52 -38.76 7.11
C MET A 263 42.02 -37.71 6.09
N MET A 264 40.75 -37.40 6.10
CA MET A 264 40.11 -36.37 5.24
C MET A 264 40.37 -34.96 5.77
N GLY A 265 40.35 -34.75 7.10
CA GLY A 265 40.69 -33.49 7.75
C GLY A 265 42.18 -33.10 7.55
N ALA A 266 43.09 -34.07 7.62
CA ALA A 266 44.49 -33.87 7.31
C ALA A 266 44.74 -33.59 5.81
N GLY A 267 43.93 -34.19 4.91
CA GLY A 267 43.98 -33.95 3.47
C GLY A 267 43.51 -32.54 3.07
N ILE A 268 42.51 -31.99 3.73
CA ILE A 268 42.00 -30.62 3.47
C ILE A 268 43.01 -29.58 3.97
N GLY A 269 43.61 -29.78 5.15
CA GLY A 269 44.62 -28.86 5.69
C GLY A 269 45.94 -28.85 4.88
N LEU A 270 46.34 -29.98 4.28
CA LEU A 270 47.54 -30.09 3.44
C LEU A 270 47.26 -29.84 1.96
N GLY A 271 46.01 -30.06 1.48
CA GLY A 271 45.66 -29.90 0.06
C GLY A 271 45.54 -28.45 -0.41
N MET A 272 45.43 -27.48 0.51
CA MET A 272 45.54 -26.05 0.15
C MET A 272 46.98 -25.61 -0.13
N GLY A 273 47.98 -26.45 0.17
CA GLY A 273 49.40 -26.10 0.01
C GLY A 273 50.15 -26.85 -1.08
N VAL A 274 49.71 -28.02 -1.54
CA VAL A 274 50.51 -28.84 -2.48
C VAL A 274 49.58 -29.55 -3.47
N GLY A 275 49.68 -29.25 -4.75
CA GLY A 275 48.98 -29.89 -5.86
C GLY A 275 49.29 -31.38 -5.95
N ILE A 276 48.38 -32.24 -5.44
CA ILE A 276 48.48 -33.67 -5.61
C ILE A 276 47.53 -34.09 -6.73
N GLY A 277 48.14 -34.52 -7.86
CA GLY A 277 47.44 -35.10 -9.01
C GLY A 277 46.87 -36.48 -8.69
N GLY A 278 45.54 -36.60 -8.74
CA GLY A 278 44.80 -37.84 -8.66
C GLY A 278 43.32 -37.61 -8.94
N PRO A 279 42.51 -38.66 -9.23
CA PRO A 279 41.08 -38.51 -9.60
C PRO A 279 40.24 -37.77 -8.58
N MET A 280 40.67 -37.71 -7.30
CA MET A 280 39.99 -37.01 -6.22
C MET A 280 40.34 -35.51 -6.16
N GLY A 281 41.56 -35.15 -6.63
CA GLY A 281 41.99 -33.76 -6.81
C GLY A 281 41.19 -33.03 -7.91
N GLN A 282 40.71 -33.74 -8.94
CA GLN A 282 39.88 -33.18 -9.98
C GLN A 282 38.45 -32.85 -9.50
N GLN A 283 37.88 -33.64 -8.58
CA GLN A 283 36.57 -33.32 -8.00
C GLN A 283 36.64 -32.16 -7.01
N VAL A 284 37.69 -32.07 -6.19
CA VAL A 284 37.89 -30.97 -5.25
C VAL A 284 38.36 -29.71 -5.99
N GLY A 285 39.19 -29.85 -7.04
CA GLY A 285 39.59 -28.76 -7.93
C GLY A 285 38.44 -28.19 -8.74
N GLY A 286 37.45 -29.02 -9.12
CA GLY A 286 36.18 -28.56 -9.74
C GLY A 286 35.27 -27.78 -8.78
N LEU A 287 35.29 -28.14 -7.51
CA LEU A 287 34.51 -27.40 -6.46
C LEU A 287 35.18 -26.06 -6.12
N THR A 288 36.52 -26.02 -6.06
CA THR A 288 37.28 -24.78 -5.79
C THR A 288 37.30 -23.84 -7.00
N SER A 289 37.20 -24.35 -8.23
CA SER A 289 37.09 -23.51 -9.44
C SER A 289 35.70 -22.92 -9.64
N GLN A 290 34.69 -23.43 -8.93
CA GLN A 290 33.33 -22.84 -8.88
C GLN A 290 33.15 -21.83 -7.73
N ILE A 291 34.12 -21.80 -6.80
CA ILE A 291 34.20 -20.71 -5.80
C ILE A 291 34.88 -19.56 -6.55
N ASP A 292 34.07 -18.61 -7.03
CA ASP A 292 34.57 -17.37 -7.60
C ASP A 292 35.18 -16.50 -6.48
N THR A 293 36.38 -16.92 -6.02
CA THR A 293 37.28 -16.09 -5.20
C THR A 293 38.10 -15.16 -6.08
N SER A 294 37.68 -14.96 -7.34
CA SER A 294 38.30 -13.95 -8.18
C SER A 294 37.96 -12.57 -7.63
N THR A 295 38.69 -12.18 -6.57
CA THR A 295 39.07 -10.77 -6.44
C THR A 295 39.59 -10.39 -7.81
N LYS A 296 38.82 -9.62 -8.55
CA LYS A 296 39.26 -9.14 -9.86
C LYS A 296 40.61 -8.48 -9.64
N MET A 297 41.65 -9.02 -10.29
CA MET A 297 43.02 -8.55 -10.16
C MET A 297 43.29 -7.61 -11.31
N LYS A 298 43.90 -6.45 -11.01
CA LYS A 298 44.46 -5.52 -12.00
C LYS A 298 45.99 -5.53 -11.93
N GLU A 299 46.65 -5.19 -13.00
CA GLU A 299 48.08 -5.00 -13.00
C GLU A 299 48.46 -3.59 -12.55
N CYS A 300 49.46 -3.49 -11.69
CA CYS A 300 50.02 -2.21 -11.30
C CYS A 300 50.67 -1.52 -12.51
N PRO A 301 50.34 -0.28 -12.84
CA PRO A 301 50.87 0.42 -14.01
C PRO A 301 52.36 0.72 -13.89
N LYS A 302 52.95 0.60 -12.69
CA LYS A 302 54.38 0.93 -12.47
C LYS A 302 55.25 -0.32 -12.35
N CYS A 303 54.84 -1.39 -11.70
CA CYS A 303 55.67 -2.58 -11.45
C CYS A 303 55.08 -3.86 -12.02
N HIS A 304 53.95 -3.82 -12.71
CA HIS A 304 53.25 -4.93 -13.35
C HIS A 304 52.85 -6.08 -12.41
N GLN A 305 52.92 -5.87 -11.08
CA GLN A 305 52.47 -6.85 -10.12
C GLN A 305 50.97 -6.91 -10.10
N LYS A 306 50.40 -8.11 -10.03
CA LYS A 306 48.93 -8.31 -9.85
C LYS A 306 48.52 -7.87 -8.46
N ILE A 307 47.55 -6.98 -8.39
CA ILE A 307 46.98 -6.40 -7.16
C ILE A 307 45.46 -6.47 -7.23
N GLU A 308 44.79 -6.42 -6.11
CA GLU A 308 43.32 -6.37 -6.08
C GLU A 308 42.79 -5.15 -6.85
N GLU A 309 41.69 -5.32 -7.60
CA GLU A 309 41.05 -4.24 -8.39
C GLU A 309 40.67 -3.06 -7.51
N THR A 310 40.30 -3.34 -6.25
CA THR A 310 39.89 -2.34 -5.24
C THR A 310 41.05 -1.61 -4.57
N ALA A 311 42.31 -2.11 -4.73
CA ALA A 311 43.49 -1.51 -4.11
C ALA A 311 43.72 -0.10 -4.64
N LYS A 312 43.81 0.89 -3.77
CA LYS A 312 44.05 2.31 -4.11
C LYS A 312 45.53 2.61 -4.35
N PHE A 313 46.43 1.80 -3.77
CA PHE A 313 47.88 1.90 -3.92
C PHE A 313 48.46 0.51 -4.08
N CYS A 314 49.52 0.37 -4.87
CA CYS A 314 50.24 -0.88 -5.02
C CYS A 314 51.02 -1.20 -3.74
N PRO A 315 50.79 -2.36 -3.09
CA PRO A 315 51.51 -2.72 -1.86
C PRO A 315 52.98 -2.98 -2.07
N MET A 316 53.40 -3.26 -3.32
CA MET A 316 54.81 -3.57 -3.64
C MET A 316 55.65 -2.34 -4.01
N CYS A 317 55.07 -1.33 -4.69
CA CYS A 317 55.84 -0.18 -5.16
C CYS A 317 55.27 1.18 -4.75
N GLY A 318 54.15 1.19 -3.98
CA GLY A 318 53.52 2.40 -3.50
C GLY A 318 52.83 3.26 -4.57
N ALA A 319 52.76 2.81 -5.83
CA ALA A 319 52.11 3.56 -6.91
C ALA A 319 50.63 3.66 -6.67
N ASP A 320 50.05 4.81 -6.97
CA ASP A 320 48.59 5.01 -6.96
C ASP A 320 47.96 4.20 -8.10
N THR A 321 47.07 3.29 -7.75
CA THR A 321 46.42 2.34 -8.66
C THR A 321 44.96 2.60 -8.82
N ARG A 322 44.46 3.76 -8.33
CA ARG A 322 43.15 4.22 -8.68
C ARG A 322 43.11 4.38 -10.19
N MET A 323 42.34 3.58 -10.90
CA MET A 323 42.06 3.80 -12.31
C MET A 323 41.38 5.17 -12.42
N SER A 324 42.16 6.21 -12.69
CA SER A 324 41.58 7.39 -13.31
C SER A 324 41.21 6.95 -14.71
N ASP A 325 39.91 6.92 -15.02
CA ASP A 325 39.46 6.89 -16.40
C ASP A 325 40.15 8.05 -17.11
N THR A 326 41.19 7.71 -17.87
CA THR A 326 41.98 8.68 -18.64
C THR A 326 41.55 8.61 -20.10
N LYS A 327 41.45 9.77 -20.72
CA LYS A 327 41.26 9.92 -22.17
C LYS A 327 42.45 10.66 -22.77
N GLU A 328 42.71 10.44 -24.03
CA GLU A 328 43.73 11.21 -24.74
C GLU A 328 43.24 12.62 -25.05
N CYS A 329 44.08 13.61 -24.84
CA CYS A 329 43.82 14.97 -25.26
C CYS A 329 43.78 15.05 -26.80
N PRO A 330 42.71 15.60 -27.41
CA PRO A 330 42.58 15.70 -28.86
C PRO A 330 43.60 16.66 -29.51
N HIS A 331 44.34 17.44 -28.72
CA HIS A 331 45.29 18.44 -29.23
C HIS A 331 46.77 18.03 -29.03
N CYS A 332 47.14 17.39 -27.93
CA CYS A 332 48.54 17.05 -27.61
C CYS A 332 48.75 15.57 -27.27
N HIS A 333 47.71 14.75 -27.35
CA HIS A 333 47.74 13.29 -27.09
C HIS A 333 48.20 12.88 -25.68
N ALA A 334 48.26 13.83 -24.72
CA ALA A 334 48.54 13.50 -23.34
C ALA A 334 47.33 12.80 -22.67
N ASN A 335 47.62 11.81 -21.79
CA ASN A 335 46.56 11.15 -21.01
C ASN A 335 46.07 12.05 -19.91
N ILE A 336 44.80 12.38 -19.98
CA ILE A 336 44.11 13.29 -19.05
C ILE A 336 42.88 12.63 -18.41
N PRO A 337 42.49 13.01 -17.18
CA PRO A 337 41.29 12.48 -16.56
C PRO A 337 40.05 12.70 -17.43
N VAL A 338 39.16 11.70 -17.53
CA VAL A 338 37.90 11.82 -18.32
C VAL A 338 37.05 13.01 -17.87
N SER A 339 37.10 13.40 -16.59
CA SER A 339 36.41 14.53 -16.00
C SER A 339 37.04 15.90 -16.32
N ALA A 340 38.25 15.95 -16.90
CA ALA A 340 38.96 17.19 -17.16
C ALA A 340 38.24 18.01 -18.25
N LYS A 341 37.96 19.29 -17.94
CA LYS A 341 37.40 20.28 -18.88
C LYS A 341 38.47 20.94 -19.76
N PHE A 342 39.69 21.02 -19.26
CA PHE A 342 40.87 21.54 -19.95
C PHE A 342 42.03 20.56 -19.82
N CYS A 343 42.89 20.51 -20.82
CA CYS A 343 44.10 19.70 -20.76
C CYS A 343 45.13 20.34 -19.85
N PRO A 344 45.64 19.65 -18.80
CA PRO A 344 46.67 20.22 -17.91
C PRO A 344 48.01 20.46 -18.58
N GLU A 345 48.30 19.70 -19.68
CA GLU A 345 49.59 19.80 -20.40
C GLU A 345 49.63 20.90 -21.46
N CYS A 346 48.52 21.10 -22.25
CA CYS A 346 48.48 22.05 -23.32
C CYS A 346 47.52 23.21 -23.10
N GLY A 347 46.73 23.22 -21.99
CA GLY A 347 45.76 24.26 -21.63
C GLY A 347 44.53 24.33 -22.53
N GLN A 348 44.39 23.49 -23.54
CA GLN A 348 43.28 23.57 -24.50
C GLN A 348 41.99 22.95 -23.90
N PRO A 349 40.81 23.51 -24.22
CA PRO A 349 39.54 22.98 -23.78
C PRO A 349 39.24 21.65 -24.46
N ILE A 350 38.69 20.70 -23.68
CA ILE A 350 38.40 19.34 -24.14
C ILE A 350 36.91 19.23 -24.60
N ARG A 351 36.09 20.22 -24.24
CA ARG A 351 34.71 20.30 -24.66
C ARG A 351 34.44 21.69 -25.23
N LYS A 352 33.57 21.76 -26.25
CA LYS A 352 33.05 23.01 -26.82
C LYS A 352 31.58 23.14 -26.40
N VAL A 353 31.10 24.37 -26.36
CA VAL A 353 29.68 24.72 -26.16
C VAL A 353 29.09 25.09 -27.49
N CYS A 354 27.95 24.53 -27.85
CA CYS A 354 27.25 24.91 -29.07
C CYS A 354 26.75 26.37 -28.98
N PRO A 355 27.11 27.25 -29.92
CA PRO A 355 26.73 28.64 -29.85
C PRO A 355 25.22 28.91 -30.01
N LYS A 356 24.48 27.92 -30.57
CA LYS A 356 23.05 28.06 -30.83
C LYS A 356 22.17 27.54 -29.70
N CYS A 357 22.48 26.38 -29.09
CA CYS A 357 21.65 25.73 -28.08
C CYS A 357 22.32 25.62 -26.70
N GLY A 358 23.59 26.01 -26.54
CA GLY A 358 24.29 25.99 -25.27
C GLY A 358 24.72 24.59 -24.75
N VAL A 359 24.50 23.51 -25.52
CA VAL A 359 24.85 22.16 -25.10
C VAL A 359 26.35 21.92 -25.21
N GLU A 360 26.96 21.30 -24.19
CA GLU A 360 28.37 20.88 -24.21
C GLU A 360 28.55 19.68 -25.18
N VAL A 361 29.46 19.81 -26.13
CA VAL A 361 29.77 18.79 -27.13
C VAL A 361 31.26 18.48 -27.13
N GLY A 362 31.62 17.31 -27.64
CA GLY A 362 33.04 16.91 -27.75
C GLY A 362 33.84 17.88 -28.63
N ALA A 363 35.12 18.10 -28.32
CA ALA A 363 35.97 19.04 -29.05
C ALA A 363 36.10 18.74 -30.55
N ASN A 364 35.97 17.49 -30.99
CA ASN A 364 36.11 17.04 -32.38
C ASN A 364 34.78 16.88 -33.14
N VAL A 365 33.67 17.27 -32.53
CA VAL A 365 32.35 17.18 -33.17
C VAL A 365 32.19 18.34 -34.14
N LYS A 366 31.81 18.03 -35.39
CA LYS A 366 31.64 19.02 -36.48
C LYS A 366 30.24 19.63 -36.53
N PHE A 367 29.25 18.94 -35.94
CA PHE A 367 27.85 19.39 -35.88
C PHE A 367 27.27 19.10 -34.49
N CYS A 368 26.48 20.00 -33.97
CA CYS A 368 25.78 19.78 -32.70
C CYS A 368 24.74 18.66 -32.83
N PRO A 369 24.79 17.60 -31.99
CA PRO A 369 23.84 16.52 -32.07
C PRO A 369 22.41 16.90 -31.68
N GLU A 370 22.23 18.00 -30.93
CA GLU A 370 20.91 18.43 -30.48
C GLU A 370 20.22 19.40 -31.46
N CYS A 371 20.95 20.32 -32.08
CA CYS A 371 20.34 21.35 -32.92
C CYS A 371 20.87 21.39 -34.36
N GLY A 372 21.80 20.49 -34.72
CA GLY A 372 22.35 20.39 -36.08
C GLY A 372 23.30 21.54 -36.46
N GLU A 373 23.59 22.49 -35.57
CA GLU A 373 24.47 23.64 -35.88
C GLU A 373 25.90 23.17 -36.13
N LYS A 374 26.58 23.78 -37.10
CA LYS A 374 27.98 23.50 -37.41
C LYS A 374 28.89 24.12 -36.35
N LEU A 375 29.81 23.34 -35.77
CA LEU A 375 30.68 23.70 -34.65
C LEU A 375 32.12 23.92 -35.07
#